data_4e3a5ec01547e9255a9c7c34ca399b2e
#
_entry.id   4e3a5ec01547e9255a9c7c34ca399b2e
#
_cell.length_a   1.000
_cell.length_b   1.000
_cell.length_c   1.000
_cell.angle_alpha   90.00
_cell.angle_beta   90.00
_cell.angle_gamma   90.00
#
_symmetry.space_group_name_H-M   'P 1'
#
loop_
_entity.id
_entity.type
_entity.pdbx_description
1 polymer ?
#
loop_
_entity_poly.entity_id
_entity_poly.type
_entity_poly.pdbx_seq_one_letter_code
_entity_poly.pdbx_strand_id
1 'polypeptide(L)'
;MKLAIVPLLFLASGLSLVAQTLTDPQLAPGSQPLVNRRVLGIFPNTILVESSGTPVAALSTRQKFQLFTDETFVPGFVILSAATAGMAQAFDFTPRYGHGGAAYAKRFGAVSANIASNSLFTNAVFPSMIHQDPRYFRKGTGTKKARLWYAISRVAIARQDSGRAAFNISQLGGTAASIALGNLYYPSIDRNAATQGSRFGYAIGIQALFNVIREFGPAGHQ
;
A
#
# COMPACT_ATOMS: atom_id res chain seq x y z
N MET A 1 -17.71 -16.87 15.75
CA MET A 1 -16.42 -16.53 15.11
C MET A 1 -16.58 -16.62 13.61
N LYS A 2 -17.12 -15.54 12.98
CA LYS A 2 -17.32 -15.50 11.51
C LYS A 2 -16.05 -14.90 10.92
N LEU A 3 -15.27 -15.73 10.21
CA LEU A 3 -14.01 -15.35 9.59
C LEU A 3 -14.21 -14.23 8.54
N ALA A 4 -13.44 -13.18 8.65
CA ALA A 4 -13.36 -12.07 7.69
C ALA A 4 -12.62 -12.47 6.39
N ILE A 5 -13.04 -13.55 5.73
CA ILE A 5 -12.42 -14.03 4.47
C ILE A 5 -13.06 -13.38 3.23
N VAL A 6 -14.29 -12.87 3.36
CA VAL A 6 -15.09 -12.38 2.22
C VAL A 6 -14.58 -11.10 1.57
N PRO A 7 -13.98 -10.10 2.26
CA PRO A 7 -13.55 -8.87 1.59
C PRO A 7 -12.33 -9.02 0.68
N LEU A 8 -11.55 -10.09 0.84
CA LEU A 8 -10.35 -10.31 0.02
C LEU A 8 -10.68 -10.72 -1.43
N LEU A 9 -11.78 -11.44 -1.63
CA LEU A 9 -12.22 -11.92 -2.95
C LEU A 9 -12.84 -10.80 -3.81
N PHE A 10 -13.50 -9.82 -3.21
CA PHE A 10 -14.13 -8.72 -3.96
C PHE A 10 -13.12 -7.66 -4.44
N LEU A 11 -12.02 -7.45 -3.73
CA LEU A 11 -10.93 -6.58 -4.20
C LEU A 11 -10.20 -7.17 -5.42
N ALA A 12 -10.13 -8.50 -5.52
CA ALA A 12 -9.48 -9.16 -6.64
C ALA A 12 -10.27 -9.06 -7.96
N SER A 13 -11.61 -9.08 -7.90
CA SER A 13 -12.46 -9.00 -9.10
C SER A 13 -12.56 -7.59 -9.71
N GLY A 14 -12.39 -6.54 -8.90
CA GLY A 14 -12.32 -5.15 -9.39
C GLY A 14 -11.01 -4.78 -10.07
N LEU A 15 -9.94 -5.49 -9.78
CA LEU A 15 -8.58 -5.20 -10.29
C LEU A 15 -8.28 -5.82 -11.66
N SER A 16 -9.06 -6.81 -12.11
CA SER A 16 -8.84 -7.44 -13.42
C SER A 16 -9.17 -6.53 -14.62
N LEU A 17 -9.90 -5.44 -14.41
CA LEU A 17 -10.25 -4.47 -15.47
C LEU A 17 -9.23 -3.34 -15.63
N VAL A 18 -8.15 -3.35 -14.82
CA VAL A 18 -7.23 -2.22 -14.61
C VAL A 18 -5.95 -2.33 -15.43
N ALA A 19 -5.77 -3.33 -16.28
CA ALA A 19 -4.50 -3.66 -16.92
C ALA A 19 -4.30 -3.07 -18.33
N GLN A 20 -4.95 -1.97 -18.72
CA GLN A 20 -4.71 -1.33 -20.02
C GLN A 20 -3.93 -0.02 -19.89
N THR A 21 -2.82 0.01 -20.59
CA THR A 21 -1.74 0.99 -20.63
C THR A 21 -2.09 2.29 -21.36
N LEU A 22 -1.53 3.40 -20.87
CA LEU A 22 -1.31 4.61 -21.68
C LEU A 22 0.18 4.95 -21.69
N THR A 23 0.69 5.25 -22.87
CA THR A 23 2.08 5.55 -23.20
C THR A 23 2.36 7.04 -23.06
N ASP A 24 3.45 7.42 -22.43
CA ASP A 24 3.95 8.81 -22.40
C ASP A 24 5.46 8.91 -22.67
N PRO A 25 5.96 10.02 -23.25
CA PRO A 25 7.24 10.07 -23.95
C PRO A 25 8.46 10.21 -23.02
N GLN A 26 9.59 9.79 -23.57
CA GLN A 26 10.93 9.61 -23.05
C GLN A 26 11.62 10.90 -22.54
N LEU A 27 12.29 10.83 -21.39
CA LEU A 27 13.17 11.87 -20.83
C LEU A 27 14.60 11.37 -20.61
N ALA A 28 15.56 12.26 -20.78
CA ALA A 28 17.01 12.05 -20.89
C ALA A 28 17.73 11.59 -19.59
N PRO A 29 18.95 11.00 -19.69
CA PRO A 29 19.67 10.38 -18.56
C PRO A 29 20.30 11.41 -17.63
N GLY A 30 20.02 11.32 -16.33
CA GLY A 30 20.69 12.12 -15.28
C GLY A 30 19.87 12.49 -14.07
N SER A 31 18.58 12.60 -14.19
CA SER A 31 17.65 12.80 -13.09
C SER A 31 16.47 11.86 -13.34
N GLN A 32 16.43 10.72 -12.65
CA GLN A 32 15.18 9.95 -12.68
C GLN A 32 14.18 10.69 -11.78
N PRO A 33 13.25 11.47 -12.36
CA PRO A 33 12.09 11.91 -11.61
C PRO A 33 11.38 10.64 -11.16
N LEU A 34 10.75 10.67 -10.00
CA LEU A 34 9.77 9.67 -9.60
C LEU A 34 8.82 9.54 -10.79
N VAL A 35 8.93 8.44 -11.55
CA VAL A 35 8.22 8.29 -12.81
C VAL A 35 6.74 8.29 -12.45
N ASN A 36 6.06 9.37 -12.80
CA ASN A 36 4.64 9.58 -12.54
C ASN A 36 3.80 8.69 -13.46
N ARG A 37 4.04 7.37 -13.37
CA ARG A 37 3.27 6.35 -14.08
C ARG A 37 2.00 6.09 -13.30
N ARG A 38 0.89 6.42 -13.91
CA ARG A 38 -0.44 6.13 -13.35
C ARG A 38 -0.97 4.84 -13.97
N VAL A 39 -1.33 3.90 -13.13
CA VAL A 39 -2.14 2.75 -13.53
C VAL A 39 -3.57 3.23 -13.66
N LEU A 40 -4.19 3.08 -14.86
CA LEU A 40 -5.53 3.60 -15.22
C LEU A 40 -5.69 5.12 -15.08
N GLY A 41 -4.64 5.91 -15.15
CA GLY A 41 -4.73 7.35 -14.94
C GLY A 41 -5.10 7.79 -13.50
N ILE A 42 -5.40 6.84 -12.61
CA ILE A 42 -5.98 7.08 -11.27
C ILE A 42 -5.01 6.70 -10.15
N PHE A 43 -4.28 5.60 -10.28
CA PHE A 43 -3.37 5.10 -9.24
C PHE A 43 -1.91 5.38 -9.60
N PRO A 44 -1.14 6.06 -8.75
CA PRO A 44 0.29 6.26 -8.97
C PRO A 44 1.03 4.92 -8.87
N ASN A 45 1.94 4.65 -9.81
CA ASN A 45 2.84 3.50 -9.76
C ASN A 45 4.26 3.93 -9.38
N THR A 46 4.35 4.90 -8.48
CA THR A 46 5.62 5.53 -8.05
C THR A 46 6.49 4.60 -7.20
N ILE A 47 5.87 3.59 -6.59
CA ILE A 47 6.55 2.62 -5.72
C ILE A 47 7.23 1.49 -6.51
N LEU A 48 6.82 1.19 -7.75
CA LEU A 48 7.36 0.06 -8.49
C LEU A 48 8.69 0.41 -9.18
N VAL A 49 9.72 -0.36 -8.88
CA VAL A 49 11.01 -0.34 -9.57
C VAL A 49 11.16 -1.61 -10.42
N GLU A 50 11.27 -1.44 -11.72
CA GLU A 50 11.53 -2.56 -12.65
C GLU A 50 12.99 -3.02 -12.54
N SER A 51 13.21 -4.33 -12.78
CA SER A 51 14.53 -4.94 -12.71
C SER A 51 15.30 -4.65 -14.01
N SER A 52 15.82 -3.43 -14.15
CA SER A 52 16.52 -2.97 -15.36
C SER A 52 18.02 -3.26 -15.36
N GLY A 53 18.54 -3.97 -14.37
CA GLY A 53 20.00 -4.25 -14.25
C GLY A 53 20.85 -3.02 -13.88
N THR A 54 20.32 -1.83 -13.94
CA THR A 54 20.99 -0.59 -13.50
C THR A 54 20.85 -0.37 -11.99
N PRO A 55 21.92 0.06 -11.31
CA PRO A 55 21.82 0.44 -9.91
C PRO A 55 20.80 1.58 -9.73
N VAL A 56 19.78 1.35 -8.90
CA VAL A 56 18.78 2.37 -8.58
C VAL A 56 19.25 3.13 -7.36
N ALA A 57 19.36 4.46 -7.49
CA ALA A 57 19.73 5.33 -6.38
C ALA A 57 18.71 5.27 -5.24
N ALA A 58 19.21 5.34 -4.00
CA ALA A 58 18.39 5.45 -2.82
C ALA A 58 17.57 6.74 -2.84
N LEU A 59 16.35 6.70 -2.28
CA LEU A 59 15.53 7.89 -2.14
C LEU A 59 16.06 8.76 -0.98
N SER A 60 16.14 10.05 -1.21
CA SER A 60 16.34 11.02 -0.13
C SER A 60 15.09 11.08 0.77
N THR A 61 15.23 11.57 1.99
CA THR A 61 14.12 11.78 2.92
C THR A 61 13.01 12.60 2.25
N ARG A 62 13.33 13.68 1.54
CA ARG A 62 12.37 14.50 0.80
C ARG A 62 11.58 13.68 -0.23
N GLN A 63 12.25 12.80 -0.98
CA GLN A 63 11.60 11.94 -1.97
C GLN A 63 10.71 10.88 -1.32
N LYS A 64 11.06 10.37 -0.13
CA LYS A 64 10.21 9.45 0.64
C LYS A 64 8.92 10.14 1.09
N PHE A 65 8.98 11.41 1.50
CA PHE A 65 7.78 12.21 1.80
C PHE A 65 7.00 12.58 0.55
N GLN A 66 7.65 12.86 -0.58
CA GLN A 66 6.96 13.05 -1.87
C GLN A 66 6.20 11.78 -2.28
N LEU A 67 6.80 10.60 -2.12
CA LEU A 67 6.14 9.33 -2.39
C LEU A 67 4.85 9.19 -1.58
N PHE A 68 4.87 9.54 -0.30
CA PHE A 68 3.67 9.58 0.54
C PHE A 68 2.61 10.54 -0.03
N THR A 69 2.98 11.76 -0.40
CA THR A 69 2.02 12.74 -0.94
C THR A 69 1.45 12.31 -2.28
N ASP A 70 2.28 11.76 -3.16
CA ASP A 70 1.88 11.29 -4.49
C ASP A 70 0.94 10.07 -4.44
N GLU A 71 0.98 9.29 -3.36
CA GLU A 71 0.05 8.18 -3.14
C GLU A 71 -1.24 8.57 -2.42
N THR A 72 -1.16 9.58 -1.55
CA THR A 72 -2.27 9.94 -0.66
C THR A 72 -3.18 11.00 -1.29
N PHE A 73 -2.63 11.97 -2.02
CA PHE A 73 -3.43 13.08 -2.56
C PHE A 73 -3.78 12.88 -4.04
N VAL A 74 -4.31 11.72 -4.36
CA VAL A 74 -4.74 11.35 -5.72
C VAL A 74 -6.19 10.87 -5.74
N PRO A 75 -6.88 10.98 -6.88
CA PRO A 75 -8.27 10.51 -7.00
C PRO A 75 -8.44 9.03 -6.59
N GLY A 76 -7.45 8.19 -6.89
CA GLY A 76 -7.46 6.77 -6.51
C GLY A 76 -7.56 6.54 -5.00
N PHE A 77 -6.95 7.39 -4.18
CA PHE A 77 -7.08 7.34 -2.73
C PHE A 77 -8.53 7.56 -2.27
N VAL A 78 -9.20 8.56 -2.85
CA VAL A 78 -10.60 8.88 -2.51
C VAL A 78 -11.52 7.72 -2.92
N ILE A 79 -11.32 7.19 -4.14
CA ILE A 79 -12.10 6.05 -4.65
C ILE A 79 -11.91 4.81 -3.77
N LEU A 80 -10.67 4.48 -3.43
CA LEU A 80 -10.35 3.33 -2.57
C LEU A 80 -10.95 3.51 -1.16
N SER A 81 -10.83 4.70 -0.59
CA SER A 81 -11.41 5.02 0.73
C SER A 81 -12.93 4.90 0.71
N ALA A 82 -13.58 5.42 -0.33
CA ALA A 82 -15.03 5.35 -0.49
C ALA A 82 -15.52 3.90 -0.67
N ALA A 83 -14.87 3.13 -1.52
CA ALA A 83 -15.20 1.73 -1.74
C ALA A 83 -15.01 0.90 -0.45
N THR A 84 -13.89 1.09 0.26
CA THR A 84 -13.62 0.39 1.52
C THR A 84 -14.62 0.78 2.61
N ALA A 85 -15.00 2.06 2.72
CA ALA A 85 -16.02 2.51 3.64
C ALA A 85 -17.40 1.94 3.31
N GLY A 86 -17.73 1.85 2.02
CA GLY A 86 -18.97 1.23 1.53
C GLY A 86 -19.04 -0.26 1.90
N MET A 87 -17.97 -0.99 1.67
CA MET A 87 -17.86 -2.39 2.09
C MET A 87 -17.95 -2.53 3.62
N ALA A 88 -17.26 -1.67 4.38
CA ALA A 88 -17.34 -1.69 5.83
C ALA A 88 -18.76 -1.42 6.34
N GLN A 89 -19.56 -0.62 5.63
CA GLN A 89 -20.95 -0.39 5.94
C GLN A 89 -21.83 -1.56 5.52
N ALA A 90 -21.64 -2.10 4.33
CA ALA A 90 -22.45 -3.23 3.81
C ALA A 90 -22.30 -4.49 4.66
N PHE A 91 -21.11 -4.76 5.19
CA PHE A 91 -20.80 -5.91 6.04
C PHE A 91 -20.78 -5.60 7.54
N ASP A 92 -21.14 -4.38 7.92
CA ASP A 92 -21.18 -3.90 9.31
C ASP A 92 -19.91 -4.19 10.13
N PHE A 93 -18.74 -3.94 9.55
CA PHE A 93 -17.45 -4.19 10.21
C PHE A 93 -17.20 -3.31 11.44
N THR A 94 -17.92 -2.18 11.55
CA THR A 94 -17.89 -1.27 12.69
C THR A 94 -19.33 -0.92 13.12
N PRO A 95 -20.04 -1.84 13.79
CA PRO A 95 -21.48 -1.69 14.09
C PRO A 95 -21.80 -0.41 14.85
N ARG A 96 -20.87 0.07 15.66
CA ARG A 96 -21.07 1.27 16.48
C ARG A 96 -21.14 2.58 15.71
N TYR A 97 -20.73 2.60 14.46
CA TYR A 97 -20.97 3.77 13.61
C TYR A 97 -22.41 3.87 13.13
N GLY A 98 -23.21 2.78 13.28
CA GLY A 98 -24.59 2.71 12.86
C GLY A 98 -24.75 2.58 11.34
N HIS A 99 -25.90 2.97 10.82
CA HIS A 99 -26.25 2.90 9.40
C HIS A 99 -26.63 4.28 8.84
N GLY A 100 -26.72 4.37 7.51
CA GLY A 100 -27.07 5.61 6.81
C GLY A 100 -25.91 6.51 6.47
N GLY A 101 -26.19 7.71 5.97
CA GLY A 101 -25.19 8.60 5.39
C GLY A 101 -24.16 9.12 6.41
N ALA A 102 -24.61 9.45 7.63
CA ALA A 102 -23.70 9.92 8.69
C ALA A 102 -22.73 8.81 9.15
N ALA A 103 -23.21 7.58 9.22
CA ALA A 103 -22.40 6.40 9.54
C ALA A 103 -21.37 6.13 8.44
N TYR A 104 -21.78 6.24 7.18
CA TYR A 104 -20.88 6.13 6.03
C TYR A 104 -19.78 7.20 6.09
N ALA A 105 -20.13 8.46 6.34
CA ALA A 105 -19.16 9.54 6.45
C ALA A 105 -18.11 9.31 7.55
N LYS A 106 -18.52 8.78 8.70
CA LYS A 106 -17.60 8.38 9.78
C LYS A 106 -16.66 7.27 9.34
N ARG A 107 -17.18 6.23 8.66
CA ARG A 107 -16.36 5.14 8.11
C ARG A 107 -15.40 5.64 7.06
N PHE A 108 -15.87 6.48 6.13
CA PHE A 108 -15.02 7.09 5.12
C PHE A 108 -13.86 7.89 5.72
N GLY A 109 -14.15 8.74 6.71
CA GLY A 109 -13.11 9.51 7.42
C GLY A 109 -12.10 8.59 8.14
N ALA A 110 -12.58 7.58 8.86
CA ALA A 110 -11.71 6.63 9.56
C ALA A 110 -10.84 5.81 8.60
N VAL A 111 -11.41 5.32 7.50
CA VAL A 111 -10.67 4.58 6.47
C VAL A 111 -9.64 5.46 5.80
N SER A 112 -10.01 6.69 5.42
CA SER A 112 -9.09 7.66 4.82
C SER A 112 -7.92 7.97 5.75
N ALA A 113 -8.19 8.21 7.03
CA ALA A 113 -7.17 8.44 8.04
C ALA A 113 -6.25 7.22 8.22
N ASN A 114 -6.79 6.00 8.19
CA ASN A 114 -5.99 4.77 8.25
C ASN A 114 -5.07 4.62 7.05
N ILE A 115 -5.59 4.79 5.83
CA ILE A 115 -4.78 4.63 4.62
C ILE A 115 -3.69 5.70 4.58
N ALA A 116 -4.03 6.96 4.87
CA ALA A 116 -3.07 8.06 4.88
C ALA A 116 -1.99 7.88 5.96
N SER A 117 -2.36 7.54 7.20
CA SER A 117 -1.40 7.32 8.27
C SER A 117 -0.52 6.11 8.02
N ASN A 118 -1.08 5.03 7.47
CA ASN A 118 -0.29 3.85 7.11
C ASN A 118 0.74 4.21 6.02
N SER A 119 0.33 4.90 4.95
CA SER A 119 1.23 5.37 3.91
C SER A 119 2.31 6.31 4.46
N LEU A 120 1.93 7.26 5.33
CA LEU A 120 2.89 8.17 5.98
C LEU A 120 3.96 7.40 6.76
N PHE A 121 3.58 6.47 7.60
CA PHE A 121 4.52 5.74 8.44
C PHE A 121 5.35 4.75 7.63
N THR A 122 4.74 4.01 6.69
CA THR A 122 5.45 2.95 5.95
C THR A 122 6.29 3.47 4.78
N ASN A 123 5.94 4.61 4.17
CA ASN A 123 6.62 5.14 2.99
C ASN A 123 7.52 6.35 3.27
N ALA A 124 7.26 7.08 4.37
CA ALA A 124 8.01 8.29 4.68
C ALA A 124 8.73 8.24 6.03
N VAL A 125 8.01 8.15 7.15
CA VAL A 125 8.58 8.34 8.49
C VAL A 125 9.58 7.23 8.82
N PHE A 126 9.14 5.98 8.93
CA PHE A 126 10.02 4.87 9.27
C PHE A 126 11.15 4.67 8.25
N PRO A 127 10.89 4.67 6.92
CA PRO A 127 11.98 4.54 5.95
C PRO A 127 13.04 5.62 6.06
N SER A 128 12.64 6.84 6.43
CA SER A 128 13.60 7.94 6.63
C SER A 128 14.43 7.76 7.89
N MET A 129 13.81 7.28 8.98
CA MET A 129 14.49 7.09 10.27
C MET A 129 15.50 5.94 10.25
N ILE A 130 15.16 4.84 9.57
CA ILE A 130 15.96 3.60 9.61
C ILE A 130 16.67 3.30 8.28
N HIS A 131 16.70 4.26 7.35
CA HIS A 131 17.38 4.17 6.06
C HIS A 131 16.94 2.96 5.22
N GLN A 132 15.62 2.70 5.15
CA GLN A 132 15.01 1.71 4.29
C GLN A 132 14.39 2.35 3.04
N ASP A 133 14.43 1.62 1.93
CA ASP A 133 13.78 2.04 0.68
C ASP A 133 12.34 1.50 0.65
N PRO A 134 11.31 2.35 0.61
CA PRO A 134 9.91 1.91 0.63
C PRO A 134 9.44 1.32 -0.71
N ARG A 135 10.25 1.43 -1.76
CA ARG A 135 9.87 0.97 -3.10
C ARG A 135 9.86 -0.55 -3.20
N TYR A 136 8.97 -1.06 -4.05
CA TYR A 136 8.93 -2.47 -4.41
C TYR A 136 9.85 -2.74 -5.61
N PHE A 137 10.89 -3.53 -5.40
CA PHE A 137 11.82 -3.97 -6.44
C PHE A 137 11.32 -5.28 -7.04
N ARG A 138 10.85 -5.21 -8.29
CA ARG A 138 10.31 -6.35 -9.01
C ARG A 138 11.41 -7.35 -9.32
N LYS A 139 11.16 -8.63 -9.06
CA LYS A 139 12.08 -9.69 -9.44
C LYS A 139 12.08 -9.94 -10.96
N GLY A 140 10.88 -9.97 -11.55
CA GLY A 140 10.67 -10.08 -12.99
C GLY A 140 11.07 -11.43 -13.63
N THR A 141 12.04 -12.14 -13.06
CA THR A 141 12.65 -13.36 -13.61
C THR A 141 12.48 -14.59 -12.72
N GLY A 142 12.58 -15.78 -13.29
CA GLY A 142 12.44 -17.04 -12.61
C GLY A 142 11.03 -17.65 -12.70
N THR A 143 10.82 -18.78 -11.99
CA THR A 143 9.54 -19.48 -12.00
C THR A 143 8.44 -18.68 -11.33
N LYS A 144 7.18 -18.87 -11.74
CA LYS A 144 6.02 -18.22 -11.09
C LYS A 144 5.98 -18.42 -9.58
N LYS A 145 6.31 -19.64 -9.11
CA LYS A 145 6.37 -19.98 -7.69
C LYS A 145 7.45 -19.17 -6.96
N ALA A 146 8.65 -19.07 -7.52
CA ALA A 146 9.76 -18.31 -6.93
C ALA A 146 9.43 -16.79 -6.88
N ARG A 147 8.77 -16.26 -7.91
CA ARG A 147 8.31 -14.87 -7.94
C ARG A 147 7.21 -14.61 -6.92
N LEU A 148 6.26 -15.54 -6.75
CA LEU A 148 5.20 -15.43 -5.75
C LEU A 148 5.78 -15.37 -4.33
N TRP A 149 6.67 -16.30 -3.99
CA TRP A 149 7.35 -16.31 -2.68
C TRP A 149 8.19 -15.06 -2.45
N TYR A 150 8.87 -14.59 -3.49
CA TYR A 150 9.59 -13.32 -3.42
C TYR A 150 8.64 -12.17 -3.09
N ALA A 151 7.53 -12.01 -3.81
CA ALA A 151 6.55 -10.95 -3.59
C ALA A 151 5.98 -10.96 -2.16
N ILE A 152 5.57 -12.13 -1.68
CA ILE A 152 5.05 -12.29 -0.31
C ILE A 152 6.13 -11.96 0.73
N SER A 153 7.37 -12.43 0.52
CA SER A 153 8.47 -12.18 1.46
C SER A 153 8.83 -10.71 1.62
N ARG A 154 8.49 -9.84 0.65
CA ARG A 154 8.75 -8.39 0.72
C ARG A 154 7.97 -7.68 1.81
N VAL A 155 6.96 -8.32 2.38
CA VAL A 155 6.31 -7.81 3.60
C VAL A 155 7.28 -7.81 4.79
N ALA A 156 8.09 -8.86 4.90
CA ALA A 156 9.03 -9.04 6.01
C ALA A 156 10.47 -8.62 5.66
N ILE A 157 10.82 -8.53 4.37
CA ILE A 157 12.18 -8.21 3.91
C ILE A 157 12.13 -6.97 3.02
N ALA A 158 12.76 -5.89 3.44
CA ALA A 158 12.94 -4.65 2.69
C ALA A 158 14.37 -4.54 2.13
N ARG A 159 14.56 -3.54 1.29
CA ARG A 159 15.88 -3.07 0.87
C ARG A 159 16.27 -1.85 1.69
N GLN A 160 17.49 -1.81 2.17
CA GLN A 160 18.08 -0.60 2.75
C GLN A 160 18.50 0.38 1.66
N ASP A 161 18.69 1.64 2.02
CA ASP A 161 19.25 2.68 1.13
C ASP A 161 20.65 2.29 0.63
N SER A 162 21.39 1.48 1.38
CA SER A 162 22.67 0.86 0.97
C SER A 162 22.54 -0.27 -0.07
N GLY A 163 21.32 -0.67 -0.42
CA GLY A 163 21.03 -1.78 -1.34
C GLY A 163 20.95 -3.17 -0.68
N ARG A 164 21.29 -3.30 0.61
CA ARG A 164 21.26 -4.58 1.34
C ARG A 164 19.83 -4.98 1.71
N ALA A 165 19.58 -6.28 1.78
CA ALA A 165 18.34 -6.80 2.35
C ALA A 165 18.35 -6.66 3.88
N ALA A 166 17.21 -6.27 4.46
CA ALA A 166 17.02 -6.18 5.90
C ALA A 166 15.58 -6.53 6.28
N PHE A 167 15.36 -6.76 7.57
CA PHE A 167 13.99 -6.94 8.08
C PHE A 167 13.18 -5.66 7.85
N ASN A 168 11.95 -5.79 7.38
CA ASN A 168 11.10 -4.68 6.95
C ASN A 168 10.43 -3.98 8.16
N ILE A 169 11.24 -3.29 8.95
CA ILE A 169 10.76 -2.52 10.10
C ILE A 169 9.84 -1.39 9.63
N SER A 170 10.10 -0.79 8.46
CA SER A 170 9.25 0.27 7.91
C SER A 170 7.82 -0.19 7.70
N GLN A 171 7.63 -1.35 7.08
CA GLN A 171 6.29 -1.88 6.85
C GLN A 171 5.63 -2.33 8.14
N LEU A 172 6.30 -3.15 8.93
CA LEU A 172 5.70 -3.76 10.12
C LEU A 172 5.53 -2.73 11.25
N GLY A 173 6.56 -1.96 11.54
CA GLY A 173 6.53 -0.91 12.55
C GLY A 173 5.62 0.26 12.16
N GLY A 174 5.69 0.69 10.90
CA GLY A 174 4.82 1.74 10.36
C GLY A 174 3.35 1.36 10.40
N THR A 175 3.01 0.11 10.03
CA THR A 175 1.64 -0.41 10.14
C THR A 175 1.17 -0.45 11.60
N ALA A 176 2.02 -0.92 12.52
CA ALA A 176 1.69 -0.94 13.94
C ALA A 176 1.45 0.49 14.49
N ALA A 177 2.30 1.45 14.12
CA ALA A 177 2.16 2.85 14.50
C ALA A 177 0.87 3.47 13.94
N SER A 178 0.51 3.19 12.69
CA SER A 178 -0.74 3.63 12.08
C SER A 178 -1.96 3.09 12.83
N ILE A 179 -1.94 1.81 13.19
CA ILE A 179 -3.01 1.16 13.94
C ILE A 179 -3.12 1.78 15.35
N ALA A 180 -2.00 2.04 16.02
CA ALA A 180 -1.98 2.72 17.31
C ALA A 180 -2.56 4.14 17.22
N LEU A 181 -2.21 4.89 16.16
CA LEU A 181 -2.81 6.21 15.88
C LEU A 181 -4.33 6.09 15.66
N GLY A 182 -4.78 5.03 15.00
CA GLY A 182 -6.20 4.73 14.78
C GLY A 182 -7.03 4.68 16.07
N ASN A 183 -6.42 4.33 17.19
CA ASN A 183 -7.11 4.32 18.48
C ASN A 183 -7.60 5.70 18.94
N LEU A 184 -7.13 6.79 18.34
CA LEU A 184 -7.62 8.13 18.64
C LEU A 184 -9.04 8.37 18.11
N TYR A 185 -9.43 7.74 17.00
CA TYR A 185 -10.71 7.99 16.33
C TYR A 185 -11.61 6.75 16.20
N TYR A 186 -11.11 5.55 16.51
CA TYR A 186 -11.99 4.37 16.61
C TYR A 186 -12.69 4.28 17.97
N PRO A 187 -13.90 3.70 18.03
CA PRO A 187 -14.61 3.45 19.27
C PRO A 187 -13.77 2.62 20.26
N SER A 188 -13.92 2.91 21.57
CA SER A 188 -13.10 2.27 22.61
C SER A 188 -13.20 0.75 22.64
N ILE A 189 -14.36 0.19 22.27
CA ILE A 189 -14.58 -1.26 22.20
C ILE A 189 -13.70 -1.93 21.14
N ASP A 190 -13.32 -1.19 20.09
CA ASP A 190 -12.51 -1.68 18.98
C ASP A 190 -11.00 -1.52 19.24
N ARG A 191 -10.61 -1.08 20.45
CA ARG A 191 -9.20 -0.83 20.84
C ARG A 191 -8.58 -2.01 21.58
N ASN A 192 -9.25 -3.18 21.62
CA ASN A 192 -8.72 -4.38 22.25
C ASN A 192 -7.66 -5.08 21.39
N ALA A 193 -6.79 -5.89 22.02
CA ALA A 193 -5.67 -6.55 21.37
C ALA A 193 -6.09 -7.45 20.18
N ALA A 194 -7.22 -8.15 20.28
CA ALA A 194 -7.72 -9.02 19.22
C ALA A 194 -8.09 -8.21 17.97
N THR A 195 -8.79 -7.08 18.13
CA THR A 195 -9.14 -6.18 17.03
C THR A 195 -7.88 -5.55 16.40
N GLN A 196 -6.93 -5.10 17.24
CA GLN A 196 -5.68 -4.53 16.74
C GLN A 196 -4.86 -5.57 15.96
N GLY A 197 -4.75 -6.79 16.49
CA GLY A 197 -4.09 -7.91 15.79
C GLY A 197 -4.77 -8.25 14.46
N SER A 198 -6.10 -8.26 14.42
CA SER A 198 -6.86 -8.49 13.18
C SER A 198 -6.63 -7.37 12.15
N ARG A 199 -6.61 -6.11 12.56
CA ARG A 199 -6.31 -4.97 11.69
C ARG A 199 -4.88 -5.06 11.15
N PHE A 200 -3.93 -5.43 12.00
CA PHE A 200 -2.54 -5.62 11.60
C PHE A 200 -2.43 -6.76 10.57
N GLY A 201 -2.97 -7.94 10.87
CA GLY A 201 -2.97 -9.08 9.95
C GLY A 201 -3.63 -8.76 8.61
N TYR A 202 -4.77 -8.03 8.62
CA TYR A 202 -5.43 -7.56 7.42
C TYR A 202 -4.54 -6.61 6.60
N ALA A 203 -3.94 -5.60 7.22
CA ALA A 203 -3.07 -4.65 6.55
C ALA A 203 -1.86 -5.33 5.90
N ILE A 204 -1.24 -6.28 6.62
CA ILE A 204 -0.13 -7.08 6.12
C ILE A 204 -0.56 -7.99 4.96
N GLY A 205 -1.73 -8.62 5.05
CA GLY A 205 -2.29 -9.44 3.97
C GLY A 205 -2.57 -8.61 2.69
N ILE A 206 -3.15 -7.43 2.84
CA ILE A 206 -3.35 -6.50 1.72
C ILE A 206 -2.02 -6.05 1.11
N GLN A 207 -1.02 -5.75 1.92
CA GLN A 207 0.31 -5.40 1.41
C GLN A 207 0.95 -6.56 0.63
N ALA A 208 0.84 -7.79 1.12
CA ALA A 208 1.30 -8.98 0.41
C ALA A 208 0.58 -9.13 -0.96
N LEU A 209 -0.74 -8.92 -0.99
CA LEU A 209 -1.51 -8.94 -2.23
C LEU A 209 -1.04 -7.87 -3.22
N PHE A 210 -0.83 -6.61 -2.77
CA PHE A 210 -0.29 -5.57 -3.64
C PHE A 210 1.11 -5.90 -4.15
N ASN A 211 1.96 -6.52 -3.34
CA ASN A 211 3.27 -6.97 -3.79
C ASN A 211 3.15 -8.04 -4.89
N VAL A 212 2.21 -8.98 -4.76
CA VAL A 212 1.93 -9.98 -5.81
C VAL A 212 1.43 -9.31 -7.09
N ILE A 213 0.51 -8.35 -6.97
CA ILE A 213 0.01 -7.58 -8.12
C ILE A 213 1.16 -6.83 -8.80
N ARG A 214 2.04 -6.17 -8.05
CA ARG A 214 3.23 -5.49 -8.59
C ARG A 214 4.21 -6.45 -9.27
N GLU A 215 4.37 -7.65 -8.71
CA GLU A 215 5.27 -8.66 -9.27
C GLU A 215 4.76 -9.24 -10.59
N PHE A 216 3.45 -9.46 -10.72
CA PHE A 216 2.84 -10.12 -11.89
C PHE A 216 2.07 -9.17 -12.80
N GLY A 217 1.87 -7.93 -12.40
CA GLY A 217 1.22 -6.91 -13.21
C GLY A 217 1.98 -6.64 -14.52
N PRO A 218 1.35 -5.95 -15.48
CA PRO A 218 2.01 -5.61 -16.73
C PRO A 218 3.30 -4.83 -16.46
N ALA A 219 4.40 -5.23 -17.11
CA ALA A 219 5.62 -4.45 -17.14
C ALA A 219 5.28 -3.11 -17.80
N GLY A 220 5.57 -2.01 -17.14
CA GLY A 220 5.52 -0.71 -17.79
C GLY A 220 6.52 -0.75 -18.95
N HIS A 221 6.04 -0.67 -20.20
CA HIS A 221 6.94 -0.54 -21.32
C HIS A 221 7.80 0.71 -21.09
N GLN A 222 9.13 0.49 -21.10
CA GLN A 222 10.13 1.54 -21.15
C GLN A 222 10.12 2.19 -22.51
#